data_8df030675f5fd2e65950ef04101d2ba3
#
_entry.id   8df030675f5fd2e65950ef04101d2ba3
#
_cell.length_a   1.000
_cell.length_b   1.000
_cell.length_c   1.000
_cell.angle_alpha   90.00
_cell.angle_beta   90.00
_cell.angle_gamma   90.00
#
_symmetry.space_group_name_H-M   'P 1'
#
loop_
_entity.id
_entity.type
_entity.pdbx_description
1 polymer ?
#
loop_
_entity_poly.entity_id
_entity_poly.type
_entity_poly.pdbx_seq_one_letter_code
_entity_poly.pdbx_strand_id
1 'polypeptide(L)' 'MEIRVDSYVERLDGTRHQVNRAYLIYVAVDPDGHPLPVRPFEPADGRQRAEWEEACGRNAVRKARRQQKGSSAERV' A
#
# COMPACT_ATOMS: atom_id res chain seq x y z
N MET A 1 2.25 1.83 6.09
CA MET A 1 2.58 0.56 5.41
C MET A 1 1.55 0.28 4.32
N GLU A 2 2.01 -0.04 3.13
CA GLU A 2 1.13 -0.41 2.03
C GLU A 2 1.19 -1.92 1.81
N ILE A 3 0.04 -2.55 1.67
CA ILE A 3 -0.09 -3.98 1.42
C ILE A 3 -0.82 -4.17 0.09
N ARG A 4 -0.20 -4.93 -0.83
CA ARG A 4 -0.83 -5.30 -2.09
C ARG A 4 -1.60 -6.60 -1.91
N VAL A 5 -2.83 -6.62 -2.37
CA VAL A 5 -3.68 -7.81 -2.38
C VAL A 5 -4.04 -8.15 -3.82
N ASP A 6 -3.66 -9.33 -4.25
CA ASP A 6 -4.00 -9.85 -5.58
C ASP A 6 -5.05 -10.93 -5.44
N SER A 7 -6.15 -10.78 -6.15
CA SER A 7 -7.24 -11.75 -6.15
C SER A 7 -7.25 -12.52 -7.46
N TYR A 8 -7.46 -13.83 -7.37
CA TYR A 8 -7.42 -14.75 -8.51
C TYR A 8 -8.70 -15.56 -8.59
N VAL A 9 -9.08 -15.91 -9.81
CA VAL A 9 -10.09 -16.94 -10.05
C VAL A 9 -9.37 -18.18 -10.55
N GLU A 10 -9.61 -19.31 -9.92
CA GLU A 10 -9.08 -20.61 -10.32
C GLU A 10 -10.19 -21.42 -10.96
N ARG A 11 -9.93 -21.94 -12.17
CA ARG A 11 -10.87 -22.79 -12.89
C ARG A 11 -10.69 -24.24 -12.49
N LEU A 12 -11.69 -25.05 -12.80
CA LEU A 12 -11.64 -26.49 -12.49
C LEU A 12 -10.49 -27.23 -13.18
N ASP A 13 -10.00 -26.69 -14.30
CA ASP A 13 -8.85 -27.24 -15.01
C ASP A 13 -7.50 -26.86 -14.39
N GLY A 14 -7.50 -26.07 -13.31
CA GLY A 14 -6.30 -25.63 -12.62
C GLY A 14 -5.73 -24.32 -13.12
N THR A 15 -6.32 -23.71 -14.15
CA THR A 15 -5.85 -22.40 -14.63
C THR A 15 -6.29 -21.32 -13.67
N ARG A 16 -5.44 -20.29 -13.53
CA ARG A 16 -5.64 -19.20 -12.58
C ARG A 16 -5.52 -17.86 -13.33
N HIS A 17 -6.48 -16.98 -13.11
CA HIS A 17 -6.47 -15.64 -13.67
C HIS A 17 -6.52 -14.60 -12.57
N GLN A 18 -5.65 -13.61 -12.64
CA GLN A 18 -5.71 -12.45 -11.76
C GLN A 18 -6.89 -11.58 -12.18
N VAL A 19 -7.84 -11.35 -11.27
CA VAL A 19 -9.04 -10.57 -11.56
C VAL A 19 -9.01 -9.21 -10.91
N ASN A 20 -8.19 -9.02 -9.88
CA ASN A 20 -8.14 -7.75 -9.16
C ASN A 20 -6.81 -7.58 -8.46
N ARG A 21 -6.40 -6.33 -8.32
CA ARG A 21 -5.27 -5.93 -7.48
C ARG A 21 -5.66 -4.69 -6.69
N ALA A 22 -5.49 -4.75 -5.39
CA ALA A 22 -5.80 -3.65 -4.49
C ALA A 22 -4.59 -3.32 -3.63
N TYR A 23 -4.50 -2.06 -3.23
CA TYR A 23 -3.48 -1.59 -2.31
C TYR A 23 -4.15 -1.08 -1.05
N LEU A 24 -3.77 -1.65 0.09
CA LEU A 24 -4.32 -1.30 1.40
C LEU A 24 -3.26 -0.54 2.20
N ILE A 25 -3.68 0.52 2.85
CA ILE A 25 -2.79 1.34 3.67
C ILE A 25 -3.08 1.08 5.13
N TYR A 26 -2.05 0.69 5.87
CA TYR A 26 -2.13 0.43 7.31
C TYR A 26 -1.15 1.31 8.05
N VAL A 27 -1.54 1.71 9.25
CA VAL A 27 -0.68 2.42 10.17
C VAL A 27 -0.59 1.60 11.45
N ALA A 28 0.64 1.29 11.87
CA ALA A 28 0.86 0.64 13.16
C ALA A 28 0.64 1.67 14.26
N VAL A 29 -0.13 1.29 15.27
CA VAL A 29 -0.44 2.18 16.39
C VAL A 29 -0.17 1.48 17.71
N ASP A 30 0.15 2.27 18.74
CA ASP A 30 0.27 1.76 20.09
C ASP A 30 -1.12 1.63 20.75
N PRO A 31 -1.23 1.09 21.98
CA PRO A 31 -2.52 0.97 22.66
C PRO A 31 -3.28 2.28 22.85
N ASP A 32 -2.58 3.41 22.83
CA ASP A 32 -3.19 4.73 22.95
C ASP A 32 -3.56 5.35 21.60
N GLY A 33 -3.35 4.61 20.50
CA GLY A 33 -3.69 5.07 19.18
C GLY A 33 -2.64 5.95 18.49
N HIS A 34 -1.44 6.06 19.04
CA HIS A 34 -0.37 6.85 18.45
C HIS A 34 0.35 6.03 17.37
N PRO A 35 0.70 6.66 16.22
CA PRO A 35 1.45 5.96 15.18
C PRO A 35 2.81 5.47 15.67
N LEU A 36 3.15 4.23 15.28
CA LEU A 36 4.45 3.63 15.58
C LEU A 36 5.26 3.47 14.30
N PRO A 37 6.60 3.58 14.38
CA PRO A 37 7.44 3.31 13.22
C PRO A 37 7.36 1.83 12.86
N VAL A 38 7.32 1.57 11.55
CA VAL A 38 7.31 0.22 11.00
C VAL A 38 8.72 -0.09 10.48
N ARG A 39 9.14 -1.34 10.65
CA ARG A 39 10.42 -1.78 10.13
C ARG A 39 10.51 -1.48 8.62
N PRO A 40 11.61 -0.86 8.15
CA PRO A 40 11.77 -0.57 6.73
C PRO A 40 11.76 -1.83 5.89
N PHE A 41 11.12 -1.76 4.73
CA PHE A 41 11.16 -2.83 3.76
C PHE A 41 12.47 -2.78 2.97
N GLU A 42 13.12 -3.93 2.87
CA GLU A 42 14.36 -4.08 2.10
C GLU A 42 14.08 -4.96 0.88
N PRO A 43 14.08 -4.38 -0.34
CA PRO A 43 13.87 -5.19 -1.54
C PRO A 43 14.96 -6.26 -1.69
N ALA A 44 14.55 -7.51 -1.92
CA ALA A 44 15.47 -8.62 -2.04
C ALA A 44 16.05 -8.78 -3.46
N ASP A 45 15.31 -8.31 -4.48
CA ASP A 45 15.71 -8.43 -5.87
C ASP A 45 15.24 -7.24 -6.70
N GLY A 46 15.52 -7.25 -8.00
CA GLY A 46 15.15 -6.15 -8.90
C GLY A 46 13.66 -5.99 -9.07
N ARG A 47 12.89 -7.09 -9.04
CA ARG A 47 11.45 -7.06 -9.13
C ARG A 47 10.83 -6.39 -7.90
N GLN A 48 11.28 -6.76 -6.72
CA GLN A 48 10.81 -6.14 -5.47
C GLN A 48 11.22 -4.68 -5.40
N ARG A 49 12.39 -4.33 -5.90
CA ARG A 49 12.84 -2.94 -5.94
C ARG A 49 11.94 -2.10 -6.84
N ALA A 50 11.57 -2.62 -8.02
CA ALA A 50 10.67 -1.93 -8.92
C ALA A 50 9.29 -1.72 -8.29
N GLU A 51 8.75 -2.74 -7.63
CA GLU A 51 7.48 -2.64 -6.92
C GLU A 51 7.55 -1.63 -5.78
N TRP A 52 8.67 -1.60 -5.07
CA TRP A 52 8.89 -0.65 -3.99
C TRP A 52 8.94 0.79 -4.50
N GLU A 53 9.61 1.03 -5.62
CA GLU A 53 9.67 2.35 -6.25
C GLU A 53 8.29 2.82 -6.70
N GLU A 54 7.48 1.94 -7.25
CA GLU A 54 6.09 2.25 -7.60
C GLU A 54 5.28 2.61 -6.35
N ALA A 55 5.48 1.88 -5.27
CA ALA A 55 4.82 2.17 -4.00
C ALA A 55 5.23 3.54 -3.45
N CYS A 56 6.50 3.89 -3.57
CA CYS A 56 6.99 5.21 -3.17
C CYS A 56 6.32 6.32 -4.00
N GLY A 57 6.12 6.08 -5.29
CA GLY A 57 5.39 7.02 -6.15
C GLY A 57 3.96 7.21 -5.70
N ARG A 58 3.25 6.14 -5.37
CA ARG A 58 1.88 6.21 -4.84
C ARG A 58 1.83 6.98 -3.53
N ASN A 59 2.80 6.73 -2.64
CA ASN A 59 2.88 7.42 -1.37
C ASN A 59 3.11 8.93 -1.56
N ALA A 60 3.96 9.30 -2.50
CA ALA A 60 4.21 10.70 -2.82
C ALA A 60 2.93 11.39 -3.33
N VAL A 61 2.16 10.72 -4.17
CA VAL A 61 0.87 11.24 -4.65
C VAL A 61 -0.11 11.43 -3.49
N ARG A 62 -0.21 10.47 -2.59
CA ARG A 62 -1.08 10.58 -1.42
C ARG A 62 -0.69 11.74 -0.51
N LYS A 63 0.61 11.93 -0.29
CA LYS A 63 1.12 13.05 0.52
C LYS A 63 0.80 14.39 -0.14
N ALA A 64 0.97 14.49 -1.44
CA ALA A 64 0.65 15.71 -2.19
C ALA A 64 -0.83 16.03 -2.08
N ARG A 65 -1.71 15.03 -2.18
CA ARG A 65 -3.15 15.22 -2.02
C ARG A 65 -3.51 15.71 -0.64
N ARG A 66 -2.89 15.16 0.40
CA ARG A 66 -3.11 15.62 1.77
C ARG A 66 -2.71 17.07 1.96
N GLN A 67 -1.61 17.48 1.38
CA GLN A 67 -1.15 18.86 1.45
C GLN A 67 -2.09 19.80 0.72
N GLN A 68 -2.59 19.41 -0.46
CA GLN A 68 -3.56 20.21 -1.21
C GLN A 68 -4.88 20.35 -0.45
N LYS A 69 -5.27 19.32 0.28
CA LYS A 69 -6.52 19.30 1.05
C LYS A 69 -6.27 19.57 2.53
N GLY A 70 -5.13 20.18 2.87
CA GLY A 70 -4.71 20.33 4.26
C GLY A 70 -5.78 20.87 5.18
N SER A 71 -6.42 21.96 4.81
CA SER A 71 -7.47 22.57 5.62
C SER A 71 -8.78 21.79 5.59
N SER A 72 -9.05 21.02 4.53
CA SER A 72 -10.27 20.23 4.44
C SER A 72 -10.09 18.80 4.96
N ALA A 73 -8.87 18.28 4.98
CA ALA A 73 -8.59 16.96 5.52
C ALA A 73 -8.93 16.86 7.01
N GLU A 74 -8.83 17.94 7.73
CA GLU A 74 -9.15 17.99 9.15
C GLU A 74 -10.61 17.77 9.45
N ARG A 75 -11.47 17.88 8.45
CA ARG A 75 -12.90 17.73 8.60
C ARG A 75 -13.39 16.29 8.41
N VAL A 76 -12.51 15.42 8.06
CA VAL A 76 -12.83 14.02 7.81
C VAL A 76 -12.79 13.22 9.09
#